data_a7b9c3bea5d5567bd9a18efa172cee1f
#
_entry.id   a7b9c3bea5d5567bd9a18efa172cee1f
#
_cell.length_a   1.000
_cell.length_b   1.000
_cell.length_c   1.000
_cell.angle_alpha   90.00
_cell.angle_beta   90.00
_cell.angle_gamma   90.00
#
_symmetry.space_group_name_H-M   'P 1'
#
loop_
_entity.id
_entity.type
_entity.pdbx_description
1 polymer ?
#
loop_
_entity_poly.entity_id
_entity_poly.type
_entity_poly.pdbx_seq_one_letter_code
_entity_poly.pdbx_strand_id
1 'polypeptide(L)'
;HIYIQRQGGFHQEYQAMLKTVTWYTGPGVLLSHQLFGDVESIELIANTPVEDGVCRLWHGLLVNSQVDKPGDDEREQAAALQAGALDSLASDFAVWKHKGSAIRVLQLKSDGPFGRGRQWYKQFFQDDESAAATRQAVNGIAHIDDLERPDEDSRRIESELNLQP
;
A
#
# COMPACT_ATOMS: atom_id res chain seq x y z
N HIS A 1 2.84 11.91 9.54
CA HIS A 1 1.84 12.08 8.48
C HIS A 1 1.71 10.78 7.69
N ILE A 2 0.48 10.40 7.39
CA ILE A 2 0.13 9.14 6.75
C ILE A 2 -0.62 9.46 5.46
N TYR A 3 -0.33 8.72 4.42
CA TYR A 3 -1.06 8.75 3.16
C TYR A 3 -1.86 7.46 3.03
N ILE A 4 -3.18 7.55 2.92
CA ILE A 4 -4.08 6.39 2.88
C ILE A 4 -4.70 6.26 1.49
N GLN A 5 -4.71 5.04 1.00
CA GLN A 5 -5.36 4.65 -0.23
C GLN A 5 -6.26 3.45 0.04
N ARG A 6 -7.50 3.50 -0.40
CA ARG A 6 -8.43 2.37 -0.40
C ARG A 6 -8.69 1.92 -1.82
N GLN A 7 -8.70 0.64 -2.04
CA GLN A 7 -9.02 0.04 -3.32
C GLN A 7 -9.87 -1.20 -3.12
N GLY A 8 -10.70 -1.51 -4.13
CA GLY A 8 -11.46 -2.75 -4.17
C GLY A 8 -11.57 -3.24 -5.62
N GLY A 9 -11.52 -4.54 -5.81
CA GLY A 9 -11.65 -5.14 -7.12
C GLY A 9 -12.06 -6.61 -7.04
N PHE A 10 -12.89 -7.04 -7.99
CA PHE A 10 -13.29 -8.43 -8.08
C PHE A 10 -12.27 -9.22 -8.89
N HIS A 11 -11.71 -10.26 -8.29
CA HIS A 11 -10.76 -11.15 -8.95
C HIS A 11 -11.51 -12.33 -9.60
N GLN A 12 -11.59 -12.35 -10.92
CA GLN A 12 -12.39 -13.32 -11.66
C GLN A 12 -11.92 -14.76 -11.45
N GLU A 13 -10.63 -14.99 -11.43
CA GLU A 13 -10.04 -16.32 -11.27
C GLU A 13 -10.42 -16.95 -9.92
N TYR A 14 -10.35 -16.18 -8.85
CA TYR A 14 -10.65 -16.65 -7.50
C TYR A 14 -12.07 -16.40 -7.05
N GLN A 15 -12.89 -15.75 -7.89
CA GLN A 15 -14.28 -15.38 -7.58
C GLN A 15 -14.41 -14.65 -6.21
N ALA A 16 -13.43 -13.80 -5.89
CA ALA A 16 -13.35 -13.10 -4.62
C ALA A 16 -13.10 -11.60 -4.82
N MET A 17 -13.61 -10.80 -3.90
CA MET A 17 -13.28 -9.39 -3.79
C MET A 17 -11.94 -9.22 -3.08
N LEU A 18 -11.02 -8.51 -3.71
CA LEU A 18 -9.86 -7.97 -3.03
C LEU A 18 -10.19 -6.56 -2.57
N LYS A 19 -10.11 -6.31 -1.26
CA LYS A 19 -10.19 -4.97 -0.68
C LYS A 19 -8.86 -4.63 -0.05
N THR A 20 -8.37 -3.43 -0.27
CA THR A 20 -7.11 -2.98 0.32
C THR A 20 -7.26 -1.61 0.97
N VAL A 21 -6.65 -1.47 2.14
CA VAL A 21 -6.36 -0.18 2.75
C VAL A 21 -4.85 -0.06 2.87
N THR A 22 -4.27 0.81 2.07
CA THR A 22 -2.82 1.00 1.98
C THR A 22 -2.44 2.33 2.58
N TRP A 23 -1.39 2.35 3.39
CA TRP A 23 -0.85 3.59 3.96
C TRP A 23 0.67 3.65 3.86
N TYR A 24 1.16 4.87 3.73
CA TYR A 24 2.58 5.19 3.63
C TYR A 24 3.00 5.92 4.90
N THR A 25 3.96 5.36 5.62
CA THR A 25 4.44 5.91 6.90
C THR A 25 5.75 6.68 6.78
N GLY A 26 6.40 6.58 5.62
CA GLY A 26 7.66 7.23 5.31
C GLY A 26 8.07 7.03 3.87
N PRO A 27 9.23 7.58 3.44
CA PRO A 27 9.75 7.32 2.13
C PRO A 27 10.13 5.85 2.01
N GLY A 28 9.52 5.16 1.06
CA GLY A 28 9.83 3.77 0.78
C GLY A 28 9.24 2.75 1.75
N VAL A 29 8.31 3.11 2.63
CA VAL A 29 7.59 2.16 3.50
C VAL A 29 6.10 2.23 3.23
N LEU A 30 5.57 1.12 2.76
CA LEU A 30 4.16 0.91 2.48
C LEU A 30 3.67 -0.28 3.29
N LEU A 31 2.51 -0.11 3.91
CA LEU A 31 1.75 -1.16 4.56
C LEU A 31 0.38 -1.23 3.89
N SER A 32 -0.09 -2.45 3.63
CA SER A 32 -1.38 -2.67 3.02
C SER A 32 -2.14 -3.74 3.80
N HIS A 33 -3.23 -3.36 4.41
CA HIS A 33 -4.20 -4.32 4.94
C HIS A 33 -5.04 -4.83 3.78
N GLN A 34 -5.15 -6.13 3.68
CA GLN A 34 -5.80 -6.81 2.57
C GLN A 34 -6.85 -7.78 3.09
N LEU A 35 -8.02 -7.74 2.46
CA LEU A 35 -9.08 -8.74 2.62
C LEU A 35 -9.32 -9.38 1.26
N PHE A 36 -9.11 -10.69 1.18
CA PHE A 36 -9.32 -11.47 -0.04
C PHE A 36 -10.15 -12.72 0.27
N GLY A 37 -11.44 -12.64 0.00
CA GLY A 37 -12.40 -13.62 0.52
C GLY A 37 -12.36 -13.64 2.05
N ASP A 38 -12.07 -14.81 2.62
CA ASP A 38 -11.95 -15.01 4.07
C ASP A 38 -10.50 -14.82 4.59
N VAL A 39 -9.56 -14.50 3.69
CA VAL A 39 -8.15 -14.30 4.06
C VAL A 39 -7.91 -12.83 4.40
N GLU A 40 -7.44 -12.59 5.62
CA GLU A 40 -7.00 -11.29 6.10
C GLU A 40 -5.48 -11.27 6.25
N SER A 41 -4.84 -10.22 5.72
CA SER A 41 -3.38 -10.10 5.78
C SER A 41 -2.91 -8.65 5.83
N ILE A 42 -1.70 -8.44 6.33
CA ILE A 42 -0.98 -7.16 6.23
C ILE A 42 0.28 -7.40 5.42
N GLU A 43 0.37 -6.73 4.29
CA GLU A 43 1.55 -6.70 3.44
C GLU A 43 2.46 -5.52 3.82
N LEU A 44 3.73 -5.79 3.93
CA LEU A 44 4.79 -4.79 4.09
C LEU A 44 5.63 -4.76 2.81
N ILE A 45 5.76 -3.59 2.21
CA ILE A 45 6.73 -3.33 1.15
C ILE A 45 7.65 -2.20 1.61
N ALA A 46 8.94 -2.49 1.69
CA ALA A 46 9.95 -1.52 2.07
C ALA A 46 11.03 -1.40 0.99
N ASN A 47 11.27 -0.18 0.55
CA ASN A 47 12.23 0.14 -0.51
C ASN A 47 13.46 0.82 0.08
N THR A 48 14.64 0.33 -0.26
CA THR A 48 15.92 0.93 0.14
C THR A 48 16.72 1.29 -1.12
N PRO A 49 17.03 2.55 -1.37
CA PRO A 49 17.97 2.94 -2.42
C PRO A 49 19.35 2.29 -2.16
N VAL A 50 19.94 1.73 -3.20
CA VAL A 50 21.26 1.09 -3.14
C VAL A 50 22.29 1.91 -3.93
N GLU A 51 21.92 2.31 -5.15
CA GLU A 51 22.70 3.16 -6.02
C GLU A 51 21.77 3.87 -7.01
N ASP A 52 22.29 4.72 -7.87
CA ASP A 52 21.48 5.47 -8.83
C ASP A 52 20.67 4.53 -9.74
N GLY A 53 19.36 4.69 -9.72
CA GLY A 53 18.41 3.86 -10.46
C GLY A 53 18.19 2.45 -9.91
N VAL A 54 18.80 2.10 -8.76
CA VAL A 54 18.65 0.76 -8.15
C VAL A 54 18.11 0.86 -6.73
N CYS A 55 17.02 0.15 -6.49
CA CYS A 55 16.43 -0.04 -5.17
C CYS A 55 16.39 -1.52 -4.79
N ARG A 56 16.61 -1.81 -3.51
CA ARG A 56 16.31 -3.11 -2.94
C ARG A 56 14.93 -3.07 -2.30
N LEU A 57 14.10 -4.01 -2.66
CA LEU A 57 12.76 -4.15 -2.11
C LEU A 57 12.73 -5.32 -1.13
N TRP A 58 12.11 -5.08 0.02
CA TRP A 58 11.79 -6.06 1.03
C TRP A 58 10.29 -6.24 1.06
N HIS A 59 9.86 -7.50 1.09
CA HIS A 59 8.46 -7.86 1.13
C HIS A 59 8.21 -8.82 2.31
N GLY A 60 7.19 -8.52 3.08
CA GLY A 60 6.71 -9.35 4.17
C GLY A 60 5.20 -9.47 4.15
N LEU A 61 4.67 -10.60 4.56
CA LEU A 61 3.23 -10.84 4.68
C LEU A 61 2.92 -11.41 6.05
N LEU A 62 2.05 -10.71 6.79
CA LEU A 62 1.46 -11.16 8.05
C LEU A 62 0.06 -11.67 7.72
N VAL A 63 -0.19 -12.95 7.93
CA VAL A 63 -1.49 -13.58 7.65
C VAL A 63 -2.20 -13.86 8.96
N ASN A 64 -3.48 -13.47 9.03
CA ASN A 64 -4.32 -13.82 10.17
C ASN A 64 -4.69 -15.30 10.08
N SER A 65 -4.16 -16.09 11.01
CA SER A 65 -4.36 -17.54 11.03
C SER A 65 -5.73 -17.99 11.54
N GLN A 66 -6.52 -17.08 12.11
CA GLN A 66 -7.81 -17.36 12.74
C GLN A 66 -7.74 -18.34 13.94
N VAL A 67 -6.52 -18.67 14.40
CA VAL A 67 -6.28 -19.56 15.54
C VAL A 67 -5.32 -18.91 16.54
N ASP A 68 -5.51 -19.17 17.82
CA ASP A 68 -4.70 -18.57 18.89
C ASP A 68 -3.22 -19.00 18.84
N LYS A 69 -2.97 -20.22 18.38
CA LYS A 69 -1.61 -20.81 18.30
C LYS A 69 -1.39 -21.48 16.94
N PRO A 70 -0.86 -20.72 15.96
CA PRO A 70 -0.57 -21.26 14.64
C PRO A 70 0.39 -22.45 14.69
N GLY A 71 0.01 -23.53 14.04
CA GLY A 71 0.82 -24.73 13.84
C GLY A 71 1.62 -24.71 12.53
N ASP A 72 1.99 -25.89 12.08
CA ASP A 72 2.76 -26.03 10.83
C ASP A 72 1.86 -25.82 9.60
N ASP A 73 0.60 -26.23 9.66
CA ASP A 73 -0.34 -26.06 8.55
C ASP A 73 -0.61 -24.56 8.26
N GLU A 74 -0.80 -23.73 9.29
CA GLU A 74 -0.99 -22.30 9.14
C GLU A 74 0.28 -21.61 8.62
N ARG A 75 1.47 -22.09 9.02
CA ARG A 75 2.74 -21.60 8.49
C ARG A 75 2.94 -21.96 7.03
N GLU A 76 2.58 -23.17 6.63
CA GLU A 76 2.63 -23.61 5.24
C GLU A 76 1.66 -22.78 4.38
N GLN A 77 0.44 -22.54 4.86
CA GLN A 77 -0.52 -21.67 4.20
C GLN A 77 0.01 -20.23 4.05
N ALA A 78 0.57 -19.66 5.10
CA ALA A 78 1.15 -18.32 5.07
C ALA A 78 2.33 -18.24 4.08
N ALA A 79 3.16 -19.28 4.02
CA ALA A 79 4.27 -19.37 3.07
C ALA A 79 3.76 -19.45 1.60
N ALA A 80 2.69 -20.20 1.35
CA ALA A 80 2.06 -20.25 0.03
C ALA A 80 1.48 -18.91 -0.40
N LEU A 81 0.80 -18.20 0.51
CA LEU A 81 0.28 -16.86 0.27
C LEU A 81 1.41 -15.85 0.00
N GLN A 82 2.50 -15.92 0.76
CA GLN A 82 3.69 -15.11 0.54
C GLN A 82 4.31 -15.37 -0.83
N ALA A 83 4.39 -16.63 -1.26
CA ALA A 83 4.91 -16.98 -2.58
C ALA A 83 4.02 -16.41 -3.71
N GLY A 84 2.70 -16.50 -3.58
CA GLY A 84 1.76 -15.93 -4.53
C GLY A 84 1.84 -14.39 -4.61
N ALA A 85 2.00 -13.72 -3.47
CA ALA A 85 2.18 -12.27 -3.42
C ALA A 85 3.48 -11.84 -4.10
N LEU A 86 4.57 -12.59 -3.91
CA LEU A 86 5.85 -12.32 -4.60
C LEU A 86 5.78 -12.56 -6.11
N ASP A 87 5.05 -13.56 -6.56
CA ASP A 87 4.84 -13.82 -7.98
C ASP A 87 4.03 -12.70 -8.65
N SER A 88 2.98 -12.22 -7.97
CA SER A 88 2.23 -11.04 -8.40
C SER A 88 3.13 -9.79 -8.51
N LEU A 89 3.94 -9.53 -7.50
CA LEU A 89 4.87 -8.40 -7.47
C LEU A 89 5.96 -8.50 -8.55
N ALA A 90 6.38 -9.70 -8.91
CA ALA A 90 7.32 -9.93 -10.01
C ALA A 90 6.76 -9.44 -11.36
N SER A 91 5.45 -9.53 -11.56
CA SER A 91 4.77 -8.99 -12.74
C SER A 91 4.84 -7.47 -12.78
N ASP A 92 4.71 -6.79 -11.64
CA ASP A 92 4.87 -5.35 -11.52
C ASP A 92 6.31 -4.92 -11.87
N PHE A 93 7.31 -5.68 -11.44
CA PHE A 93 8.72 -5.39 -11.80
C PHE A 93 8.96 -5.47 -13.30
N ALA A 94 8.31 -6.39 -13.99
CA ALA A 94 8.41 -6.49 -15.45
C ALA A 94 7.92 -5.20 -16.14
N VAL A 95 6.86 -4.58 -15.61
CA VAL A 95 6.34 -3.29 -16.07
C VAL A 95 7.25 -2.13 -15.63
N TRP A 96 7.66 -2.09 -14.37
CA TRP A 96 8.45 -1.00 -13.81
C TRP A 96 9.84 -0.89 -14.44
N LYS A 97 10.42 -2.00 -14.88
CA LYS A 97 11.69 -2.03 -15.61
C LYS A 97 11.71 -1.13 -16.85
N HIS A 98 10.55 -0.90 -17.45
CA HIS A 98 10.39 -0.07 -18.65
C HIS A 98 9.81 1.31 -18.36
N LYS A 99 9.65 1.66 -17.09
CA LYS A 99 9.07 2.93 -16.66
C LYS A 99 10.11 4.04 -16.78
N GLY A 100 9.81 5.04 -17.61
CA GLY A 100 10.61 6.25 -17.70
C GLY A 100 10.42 7.20 -16.53
N SER A 101 11.29 8.23 -16.42
CA SER A 101 11.11 9.29 -15.43
C SER A 101 9.79 10.02 -15.64
N ALA A 102 9.01 10.09 -14.57
CA ALA A 102 7.66 10.66 -14.55
C ALA A 102 7.69 12.19 -14.32
N ILE A 103 8.41 12.94 -15.17
CA ILE A 103 8.47 14.41 -15.09
C ILE A 103 7.13 15.02 -15.52
N ARG A 104 6.50 14.42 -16.52
CA ARG A 104 5.14 14.76 -16.98
C ARG A 104 4.32 13.49 -17.04
N VAL A 105 3.32 13.38 -16.20
CA VAL A 105 2.41 12.23 -16.14
C VAL A 105 1.12 12.62 -16.81
N LEU A 106 0.66 11.81 -17.76
CA LEU A 106 -0.71 11.85 -18.22
C LEU A 106 -1.59 11.33 -17.08
N GLN A 107 -2.48 12.15 -16.57
CA GLN A 107 -3.35 11.81 -15.44
C GLN A 107 -4.81 11.89 -15.90
N LEU A 108 -5.57 10.85 -15.62
CA LEU A 108 -7.01 10.80 -15.81
C LEU A 108 -7.74 11.21 -14.53
N LYS A 109 -9.01 11.58 -14.64
CA LYS A 109 -9.83 11.89 -13.45
C LYS A 109 -9.97 10.69 -12.50
N SER A 110 -9.96 9.49 -13.05
CA SER A 110 -10.02 8.23 -12.30
C SER A 110 -8.76 7.86 -11.55
N ASP A 111 -7.62 8.50 -11.82
CA ASP A 111 -6.34 8.16 -11.19
C ASP A 111 -6.20 8.71 -9.76
N GLY A 112 -7.22 9.41 -9.27
CA GLY A 112 -7.23 10.00 -7.95
C GLY A 112 -6.23 11.15 -7.76
N PRO A 113 -6.01 11.63 -6.53
CA PRO A 113 -5.21 12.81 -6.24
C PRO A 113 -3.69 12.55 -6.22
N PHE A 114 -3.12 12.02 -7.28
CA PHE A 114 -1.69 11.70 -7.42
C PHE A 114 -0.76 12.86 -7.07
N GLY A 115 -1.18 14.09 -7.43
CA GLY A 115 -0.43 15.31 -7.11
C GLY A 115 -0.27 15.50 -5.60
N ARG A 116 -1.25 15.11 -4.81
CA ARG A 116 -1.24 15.18 -3.36
C ARG A 116 -0.25 14.21 -2.73
N GLY A 117 -0.20 12.97 -3.21
CA GLY A 117 0.80 12.00 -2.80
C GLY A 117 2.22 12.47 -3.07
N ARG A 118 2.46 13.09 -4.24
CA ARG A 118 3.75 13.69 -4.58
C ARG A 118 4.12 14.86 -3.67
N GLN A 119 3.16 15.70 -3.31
CA GLN A 119 3.40 16.78 -2.33
C GLN A 119 3.72 16.22 -0.96
N TRP A 120 3.01 15.19 -0.52
CA TRP A 120 3.28 14.49 0.74
C TRP A 120 4.71 13.91 0.76
N TYR A 121 5.17 13.34 -0.35
CA TYR A 121 6.51 12.78 -0.49
C TYR A 121 7.62 13.84 -0.40
N LYS A 122 7.38 15.08 -0.85
CA LYS A 122 8.38 16.15 -0.84
C LYS A 122 8.95 16.43 0.55
N GLN A 123 8.16 16.27 1.60
CA GLN A 123 8.60 16.52 2.98
C GLN A 123 9.85 15.73 3.39
N PHE A 124 10.12 14.60 2.73
CA PHE A 124 11.27 13.76 3.05
C PHE A 124 12.57 14.15 2.32
N PHE A 125 12.48 15.09 1.41
CA PHE A 125 13.59 15.54 0.54
C PHE A 125 13.83 17.05 0.64
N GLN A 126 13.37 17.69 1.69
CA GLN A 126 13.48 19.11 1.94
C GLN A 126 14.19 19.35 3.29
N ASP A 127 14.68 20.59 3.51
CA ASP A 127 15.08 21.03 4.83
C ASP A 127 13.88 21.03 5.81
N ASP A 128 14.19 21.08 7.12
CA ASP A 128 13.17 20.93 8.16
C ASP A 128 12.08 22.00 8.11
N GLU A 129 12.42 23.23 7.76
CA GLU A 129 11.48 24.35 7.68
C GLU A 129 10.51 24.16 6.49
N SER A 130 11.05 23.86 5.31
CA SER A 130 10.28 23.56 4.12
C SER A 130 9.41 22.30 4.28
N ALA A 131 9.95 21.29 4.95
CA ALA A 131 9.21 20.07 5.29
C ALA A 131 8.05 20.34 6.25
N ALA A 132 8.22 21.21 7.22
CA ALA A 132 7.16 21.63 8.13
C ALA A 132 6.03 22.34 7.40
N ALA A 133 6.35 23.27 6.50
CA ALA A 133 5.38 23.95 5.65
C ALA A 133 4.63 22.98 4.74
N THR A 134 5.35 22.03 4.14
CA THR A 134 4.75 20.98 3.30
C THR A 134 3.78 20.12 4.11
N ARG A 135 4.15 19.68 5.32
CA ARG A 135 3.28 18.92 6.22
C ARG A 135 1.99 19.66 6.55
N GLN A 136 2.05 20.95 6.79
CA GLN A 136 0.87 21.78 7.04
C GLN A 136 -0.04 21.86 5.81
N ALA A 137 0.54 22.03 4.62
CA ALA A 137 -0.20 22.16 3.37
C ALA A 137 -0.90 20.86 2.93
N VAL A 138 -0.30 19.71 3.22
CA VAL A 138 -0.80 18.37 2.80
C VAL A 138 -1.62 17.74 3.92
N ASN A 139 -2.12 18.32 4.85
CA ASN A 139 -3.10 17.83 5.84
C ASN A 139 -2.95 16.34 6.32
N GLY A 140 -1.81 15.71 6.12
CA GLY A 140 -1.40 14.42 6.67
C GLY A 140 -2.07 13.17 6.12
N ILE A 141 -3.30 13.23 5.67
CA ILE A 141 -4.07 12.08 5.17
C ILE A 141 -4.71 12.42 3.83
N ALA A 142 -4.52 11.58 2.85
CA ALA A 142 -5.22 11.65 1.58
C ALA A 142 -5.84 10.28 1.26
N HIS A 143 -7.08 10.29 0.84
CA HIS A 143 -7.81 9.11 0.44
C HIS A 143 -7.91 9.05 -1.08
N ILE A 144 -7.60 7.89 -1.63
CA ILE A 144 -7.91 7.52 -3.01
C ILE A 144 -8.82 6.31 -2.89
N ASP A 145 -10.07 6.47 -3.29
CA ASP A 145 -11.08 5.44 -3.14
C ASP A 145 -11.57 5.01 -4.52
N ASP A 146 -11.41 3.75 -4.84
CA ASP A 146 -12.13 3.09 -5.92
C ASP A 146 -13.55 2.67 -5.46
N LEU A 147 -13.80 2.78 -4.17
CA LEU A 147 -15.10 2.53 -3.54
C LEU A 147 -15.82 3.87 -3.34
N GLU A 148 -17.05 3.97 -3.78
CA GLU A 148 -17.87 5.20 -3.64
C GLU A 148 -18.03 5.63 -2.18
N ARG A 149 -17.98 4.69 -1.23
CA ARG A 149 -17.98 4.95 0.22
C ARG A 149 -17.13 3.93 0.94
N PRO A 150 -16.48 4.31 2.05
CA PRO A 150 -15.83 3.36 2.94
C PRO A 150 -16.85 2.33 3.39
N ASP A 151 -16.62 1.07 3.09
CA ASP A 151 -17.44 0.00 3.63
C ASP A 151 -17.13 -0.23 5.12
N GLU A 152 -17.86 -1.16 5.73
CA GLU A 152 -17.73 -1.44 7.16
C GLU A 152 -16.34 -1.97 7.51
N ASP A 153 -15.77 -2.84 6.66
CA ASP A 153 -14.43 -3.40 6.84
C ASP A 153 -13.36 -2.31 6.78
N SER A 154 -13.41 -1.42 5.79
CA SER A 154 -12.46 -0.31 5.67
C SER A 154 -12.50 0.60 6.90
N ARG A 155 -13.70 0.91 7.41
CA ARG A 155 -13.87 1.72 8.63
C ARG A 155 -13.35 1.02 9.87
N ARG A 156 -13.57 -0.30 9.99
CA ARG A 156 -13.03 -1.11 11.08
C ARG A 156 -11.51 -1.04 11.09
N ILE A 157 -10.88 -1.31 9.94
CA ILE A 157 -9.43 -1.31 9.79
C ILE A 157 -8.85 0.07 10.14
N GLU A 158 -9.41 1.14 9.63
CA GLU A 158 -8.95 2.50 9.93
C GLU A 158 -9.06 2.82 11.41
N SER A 159 -10.13 2.39 12.06
CA SER A 159 -10.32 2.55 13.50
C SER A 159 -9.31 1.76 14.32
N GLU A 160 -9.10 0.49 13.98
CA GLU A 160 -8.14 -0.40 14.66
C GLU A 160 -6.70 0.11 14.54
N LEU A 161 -6.35 0.63 13.38
CA LEU A 161 -5.03 1.19 13.10
C LEU A 161 -4.86 2.64 13.58
N ASN A 162 -5.91 3.24 14.18
CA ASN A 162 -5.92 4.63 14.62
C ASN A 162 -5.53 5.63 13.51
N LEU A 163 -5.98 5.36 12.27
CA LEU A 163 -5.69 6.14 11.06
C LEU A 163 -6.69 7.30 10.86
N GLN A 164 -7.28 7.81 11.91
CA GLN A 164 -8.23 8.93 11.84
C GLN A 164 -7.51 10.24 11.48
N PRO A 165 -8.11 11.15 10.70
CA PRO A 165 -7.53 12.43 10.31
C PRO A 165 -7.29 13.37 11.50
#